data_e09f6a99d7248bd36f02b617fadd98b7
#
_entry.id   e09f6a99d7248bd36f02b617fadd98b7
#
_cell.length_a   1.000
_cell.length_b   1.000
_cell.length_c   1.000
_cell.angle_alpha   90.00
_cell.angle_beta   90.00
_cell.angle_gamma   90.00
#
_symmetry.space_group_name_H-M   'P 1'
#
loop_
_entity.id
_entity.type
_entity.pdbx_description
1 polymer ?
#
loop_
_entity_poly.entity_id
_entity_poly.type
_entity_poly.pdbx_seq_one_letter_code
_entity_poly.pdbx_strand_id
1 'polypeptide(L)'
;MEQHFTVTTRFAVKTLEKALKLYTPSLREKSLADFLADKCDDLGFREIHTDDVGNIIATKGSGSPKILLCGHMDTVPGRIRVRKEGDYLFGRGSSDAKGPLIAMLFAAASAQEKTGTVIFVGTVDEEGNATGIKSLTKDKPDVEYAIFGEPSGTNQITIGYKGRIAINLKINVENSAHASAPWLAKNAIHESSLFVNEIKNVLESGQENKKKGMMLTATLTEIKGGLSHNVTPRECDSTLDIRIPVGISCKSVEEKISKAVQEISKKQQVDRKS
;
A
#
# COMPACT_ATOMS: atom_id res chain seq x y z
N MET A 1 -41.65 -13.12 7.01
CA MET A 1 -41.30 -13.07 5.58
C MET A 1 -39.91 -12.49 5.48
N GLU A 2 -38.92 -13.34 5.23
CA GLU A 2 -37.53 -12.88 4.97
C GLU A 2 -37.57 -12.17 3.62
N GLN A 3 -37.32 -10.86 3.61
CA GLN A 3 -37.12 -10.13 2.35
C GLN A 3 -35.73 -10.52 1.83
N HIS A 4 -35.68 -11.45 0.88
CA HIS A 4 -34.48 -11.70 0.11
C HIS A 4 -34.14 -10.44 -0.72
N PHE A 5 -33.18 -9.67 -0.26
CA PHE A 5 -32.70 -8.52 -1.01
C PHE A 5 -31.89 -9.00 -2.22
N THR A 6 -32.51 -8.90 -3.41
CA THR A 6 -31.80 -9.24 -4.65
C THR A 6 -30.94 -8.05 -5.10
N VAL A 7 -29.64 -8.14 -4.95
CA VAL A 7 -28.71 -7.15 -5.46
C VAL A 7 -28.72 -7.16 -6.99
N THR A 8 -29.23 -6.10 -7.59
CA THR A 8 -29.11 -5.92 -9.05
C THR A 8 -27.82 -5.20 -9.39
N THR A 9 -27.19 -5.56 -10.51
CA THR A 9 -25.97 -4.88 -11.02
C THR A 9 -26.18 -3.36 -11.12
N ARG A 10 -27.36 -2.92 -11.54
CA ARG A 10 -27.70 -1.50 -11.61
C ARG A 10 -27.66 -0.80 -10.26
N PHE A 11 -28.10 -1.47 -9.21
CA PHE A 11 -28.07 -0.91 -7.85
C PHE A 11 -26.65 -0.84 -7.32
N ALA A 12 -25.85 -1.90 -7.51
CA ALA A 12 -24.45 -1.92 -7.10
C ALA A 12 -23.62 -0.82 -7.79
N VAL A 13 -23.77 -0.66 -9.11
CA VAL A 13 -23.09 0.40 -9.89
C VAL A 13 -23.49 1.79 -9.42
N LYS A 14 -24.79 2.04 -9.15
CA LYS A 14 -25.23 3.33 -8.60
C LYS A 14 -24.68 3.60 -7.20
N THR A 15 -24.55 2.58 -6.37
CA THR A 15 -23.94 2.72 -5.04
C THR A 15 -22.47 3.06 -5.15
N LEU A 16 -21.72 2.37 -6.02
CA LEU A 16 -20.34 2.71 -6.31
C LEU A 16 -20.18 4.13 -6.84
N GLU A 17 -21.02 4.56 -7.78
CA GLU A 17 -20.99 5.92 -8.32
C GLU A 17 -21.16 6.97 -7.21
N LYS A 18 -22.06 6.75 -6.26
CA LYS A 18 -22.23 7.63 -5.09
C LYS A 18 -20.99 7.63 -4.20
N ALA A 19 -20.42 6.46 -3.89
CA ALA A 19 -19.20 6.35 -3.10
C ALA A 19 -17.99 7.04 -3.76
N LEU A 20 -17.88 6.99 -5.09
CA LEU A 20 -16.81 7.67 -5.84
C LEU A 20 -16.94 9.21 -5.81
N LYS A 21 -18.14 9.75 -5.68
CA LYS A 21 -18.38 11.20 -5.54
C LYS A 21 -17.92 11.75 -4.19
N LEU A 22 -17.82 10.90 -3.17
CA LEU A 22 -17.26 11.25 -1.87
C LEU A 22 -15.74 11.26 -1.98
N TYR A 23 -15.13 12.41 -1.69
CA TYR A 23 -13.67 12.56 -1.74
C TYR A 23 -13.07 12.22 -0.39
N THR A 24 -12.40 11.09 -0.31
CA THR A 24 -11.89 10.50 0.93
C THR A 24 -10.39 10.18 0.84
N PRO A 25 -9.50 11.18 0.74
CA PRO A 25 -8.09 10.91 0.95
C PRO A 25 -7.86 10.45 2.40
N SER A 26 -6.76 9.73 2.65
CA SER A 26 -6.40 9.23 3.99
C SER A 26 -6.63 10.27 5.08
N LEU A 27 -7.20 9.86 6.21
CA LEU A 27 -7.65 10.67 7.35
C LEU A 27 -8.88 11.56 7.09
N ARG A 28 -9.63 11.35 5.99
CA ARG A 28 -10.85 12.10 5.65
C ARG A 28 -11.98 11.18 5.17
N GLU A 29 -12.06 9.96 5.70
CA GLU A 29 -12.98 8.90 5.25
C GLU A 29 -14.38 9.01 5.82
N LYS A 30 -14.61 9.84 6.85
CA LYS A 30 -15.88 9.93 7.59
C LYS A 30 -17.11 9.95 6.70
N SER A 31 -17.11 10.73 5.64
CA SER A 31 -18.27 10.83 4.74
C SER A 31 -18.60 9.52 4.02
N LEU A 32 -17.59 8.67 3.75
CA LEU A 32 -17.81 7.35 3.19
C LEU A 32 -18.20 6.35 4.28
N ALA A 33 -17.63 6.45 5.48
CA ALA A 33 -18.02 5.62 6.61
C ALA A 33 -19.51 5.81 6.94
N ASP A 34 -19.98 7.06 7.05
CA ASP A 34 -21.38 7.40 7.28
C ASP A 34 -22.27 6.84 6.15
N PHE A 35 -21.87 7.02 4.89
CA PHE A 35 -22.59 6.47 3.74
C PHE A 35 -22.67 4.93 3.75
N LEU A 36 -21.60 4.26 4.14
CA LEU A 36 -21.56 2.79 4.25
C LEU A 36 -22.42 2.30 5.42
N ALA A 37 -22.41 3.01 6.55
CA ALA A 37 -23.28 2.69 7.69
C ALA A 37 -24.77 2.71 7.28
N ASP A 38 -25.21 3.79 6.59
CA ASP A 38 -26.57 3.89 6.05
C ASP A 38 -26.87 2.74 5.08
N LYS A 39 -25.90 2.37 4.23
CA LYS A 39 -26.09 1.24 3.29
C LYS A 39 -26.12 -0.10 3.98
N CYS A 40 -25.36 -0.31 5.03
CA CYS A 40 -25.44 -1.52 5.84
C CYS A 40 -26.82 -1.66 6.51
N ASP A 41 -27.36 -0.56 7.04
CA ASP A 41 -28.72 -0.54 7.62
C ASP A 41 -29.77 -0.89 6.56
N ASP A 42 -29.76 -0.19 5.41
CA ASP A 42 -30.64 -0.47 4.27
C ASP A 42 -30.60 -1.95 3.81
N LEU A 43 -29.44 -2.61 3.96
CA LEU A 43 -29.20 -3.99 3.55
C LEU A 43 -29.43 -5.02 4.66
N GLY A 44 -29.89 -4.58 5.84
CA GLY A 44 -30.26 -5.43 6.97
C GLY A 44 -29.05 -6.02 7.70
N PHE A 45 -27.95 -5.31 7.76
CA PHE A 45 -26.85 -5.64 8.67
C PHE A 45 -27.25 -5.33 10.11
N ARG A 46 -26.49 -5.92 11.04
CA ARG A 46 -26.62 -5.70 12.48
C ARG A 46 -25.30 -5.19 13.03
N GLU A 47 -25.29 -4.71 14.28
CA GLU A 47 -24.08 -4.26 14.98
C GLU A 47 -23.26 -3.27 14.15
N ILE A 48 -23.95 -2.32 13.49
CA ILE A 48 -23.33 -1.30 12.67
C ILE A 48 -22.75 -0.23 13.58
N HIS A 49 -21.42 -0.05 13.53
CA HIS A 49 -20.74 0.97 14.32
C HIS A 49 -19.45 1.41 13.66
N THR A 50 -18.93 2.54 14.12
CA THR A 50 -17.62 3.04 13.78
C THR A 50 -16.72 2.89 14.99
N ASP A 51 -15.53 2.33 14.83
CA ASP A 51 -14.53 2.23 15.90
C ASP A 51 -13.83 3.56 16.19
N ASP A 52 -12.96 3.57 17.22
CA ASP A 52 -12.27 4.77 17.69
C ASP A 52 -11.36 5.43 16.64
N VAL A 53 -10.91 4.70 15.63
CA VAL A 53 -10.04 5.23 14.56
C VAL A 53 -10.83 5.60 13.30
N GLY A 54 -12.12 5.21 13.20
CA GLY A 54 -12.99 5.56 12.10
C GLY A 54 -13.30 4.41 11.13
N ASN A 55 -12.90 3.16 11.42
CA ASN A 55 -13.33 2.01 10.63
C ASN A 55 -14.82 1.79 10.79
N ILE A 56 -15.55 1.57 9.69
CA ILE A 56 -16.94 1.10 9.75
C ILE A 56 -16.95 -0.42 9.83
N ILE A 57 -17.71 -0.95 10.78
CA ILE A 57 -17.86 -2.38 11.03
C ILE A 57 -19.35 -2.71 11.03
N ALA A 58 -19.74 -3.76 10.32
CA ALA A 58 -21.12 -4.22 10.27
C ALA A 58 -21.18 -5.74 10.15
N THR A 59 -22.14 -6.36 10.82
CA THR A 59 -22.28 -7.81 10.92
C THR A 59 -23.56 -8.30 10.26
N LYS A 60 -23.50 -9.41 9.52
CA LYS A 60 -24.67 -10.09 8.96
C LYS A 60 -24.62 -11.59 9.21
N GLY A 61 -25.79 -12.18 9.51
CA GLY A 61 -25.88 -13.59 9.83
C GLY A 61 -25.51 -13.89 11.29
N SER A 62 -25.37 -15.16 11.62
CA SER A 62 -25.03 -15.63 12.97
C SER A 62 -24.38 -17.01 12.94
N GLY A 63 -23.56 -17.31 13.94
CA GLY A 63 -22.86 -18.60 14.08
C GLY A 63 -21.57 -18.69 13.28
N SER A 64 -21.10 -19.91 13.07
CA SER A 64 -19.90 -20.23 12.32
C SER A 64 -20.20 -20.83 10.94
N PRO A 65 -19.30 -20.66 9.94
CA PRO A 65 -18.02 -19.94 10.05
C PRO A 65 -18.21 -18.42 10.12
N LYS A 66 -17.23 -17.72 10.73
CA LYS A 66 -17.15 -16.25 10.69
C LYS A 66 -16.16 -15.83 9.61
N ILE A 67 -16.59 -14.97 8.71
CA ILE A 67 -15.80 -14.51 7.57
C ILE A 67 -15.68 -12.98 7.63
N LEU A 68 -14.46 -12.48 7.64
CA LEU A 68 -14.16 -11.05 7.52
C LEU A 68 -14.04 -10.68 6.04
N LEU A 69 -14.81 -9.67 5.62
CA LEU A 69 -14.64 -8.99 4.33
C LEU A 69 -14.15 -7.57 4.62
N CYS A 70 -12.89 -7.30 4.31
CA CYS A 70 -12.20 -6.06 4.68
C CYS A 70 -11.66 -5.34 3.45
N GLY A 71 -11.94 -4.06 3.32
CA GLY A 71 -11.37 -3.19 2.29
C GLY A 71 -11.20 -1.77 2.83
N HIS A 72 -10.43 -0.92 2.12
CA HIS A 72 -10.19 0.43 2.58
C HIS A 72 -11.12 1.47 1.96
N MET A 73 -11.37 2.54 2.72
CA MET A 73 -12.25 3.65 2.34
C MET A 73 -11.49 4.83 1.74
N ASP A 74 -10.22 4.96 2.09
CA ASP A 74 -9.39 6.06 1.63
C ASP A 74 -8.86 5.85 0.20
N THR A 75 -8.29 6.89 -0.32
CA THR A 75 -7.60 6.91 -1.61
C THR A 75 -6.40 7.84 -1.53
N VAL A 76 -5.42 7.64 -2.40
CA VAL A 76 -4.38 8.64 -2.63
C VAL A 76 -4.98 10.00 -3.01
N PRO A 77 -4.29 11.13 -2.72
CA PRO A 77 -4.75 12.45 -3.07
C PRO A 77 -4.98 12.64 -4.58
N GLY A 78 -5.81 13.64 -4.91
CA GLY A 78 -6.11 14.00 -6.30
C GLY A 78 -7.50 13.54 -6.74
N ARG A 79 -8.35 14.49 -7.14
CA ARG A 79 -9.70 14.21 -7.63
C ARG A 79 -9.67 13.75 -9.08
N ILE A 80 -10.46 12.71 -9.39
CA ILE A 80 -10.78 12.31 -10.76
C ILE A 80 -12.28 12.48 -10.92
N ARG A 81 -12.72 13.22 -11.97
CA ARG A 81 -14.14 13.42 -12.24
C ARG A 81 -14.84 12.07 -12.43
N VAL A 82 -15.89 11.83 -11.63
CA VAL A 82 -16.70 10.63 -11.78
C VAL A 82 -17.50 10.71 -13.08
N ARG A 83 -17.34 9.71 -13.93
CA ARG A 83 -18.05 9.62 -15.21
C ARG A 83 -18.20 8.15 -15.64
N LYS A 84 -19.27 7.88 -16.36
CA LYS A 84 -19.53 6.58 -16.98
C LYS A 84 -19.32 6.71 -18.48
N GLU A 85 -18.55 5.79 -19.08
CA GLU A 85 -18.31 5.68 -20.52
C GLU A 85 -18.47 4.21 -20.92
N GLY A 86 -19.55 3.89 -21.60
CA GLY A 86 -19.91 2.50 -21.91
C GLY A 86 -20.08 1.68 -20.61
N ASP A 87 -19.31 0.62 -20.49
CA ASP A 87 -19.32 -0.28 -19.33
C ASP A 87 -18.30 0.11 -18.24
N TYR A 88 -17.57 1.21 -18.43
CA TYR A 88 -16.56 1.68 -17.51
C TYR A 88 -17.06 2.82 -16.63
N LEU A 89 -16.70 2.76 -15.34
CA LEU A 89 -16.95 3.83 -14.38
C LEU A 89 -15.60 4.40 -13.91
N PHE A 90 -15.35 5.65 -14.25
CA PHE A 90 -14.12 6.37 -13.90
C PHE A 90 -14.32 7.20 -12.65
N GLY A 91 -13.31 7.26 -11.79
CA GLY A 91 -13.28 8.06 -10.58
C GLY A 91 -12.11 7.69 -9.69
N ARG A 92 -11.69 8.58 -8.78
CA ARG A 92 -10.68 8.24 -7.78
C ARG A 92 -11.24 7.14 -6.87
N GLY A 93 -10.53 6.00 -6.74
CA GLY A 93 -10.97 4.83 -5.96
C GLY A 93 -11.84 3.84 -6.75
N SER A 94 -12.11 4.04 -8.06
CA SER A 94 -12.94 3.11 -8.82
C SER A 94 -12.34 1.70 -8.89
N SER A 95 -11.03 1.60 -8.93
CA SER A 95 -10.29 0.33 -8.88
C SER A 95 -9.67 0.09 -7.51
N ASP A 96 -9.10 1.12 -6.90
CA ASP A 96 -8.33 1.07 -5.66
C ASP A 96 -8.89 2.08 -4.65
N ALA A 97 -9.67 1.63 -3.59
CA ALA A 97 -10.29 0.28 -3.59
C ALA A 97 -11.80 0.37 -3.29
N LYS A 98 -12.47 1.51 -3.62
CA LYS A 98 -13.94 1.64 -3.41
C LYS A 98 -14.75 0.66 -4.25
N GLY A 99 -14.24 0.30 -5.45
CA GLY A 99 -14.84 -0.75 -6.27
C GLY A 99 -14.90 -2.09 -5.55
N PRO A 100 -13.76 -2.66 -5.15
CA PRO A 100 -13.71 -3.88 -4.33
C PRO A 100 -14.52 -3.76 -3.03
N LEU A 101 -14.43 -2.64 -2.30
CA LEU A 101 -15.17 -2.41 -1.05
C LEU A 101 -16.69 -2.51 -1.24
N ILE A 102 -17.24 -1.87 -2.26
CA ILE A 102 -18.68 -1.94 -2.58
C ILE A 102 -19.06 -3.34 -3.07
N ALA A 103 -18.19 -4.03 -3.81
CA ALA A 103 -18.44 -5.43 -4.19
C ALA A 103 -18.54 -6.34 -2.95
N MET A 104 -17.66 -6.17 -1.98
CA MET A 104 -17.70 -6.92 -0.71
C MET A 104 -18.92 -6.57 0.15
N LEU A 105 -19.34 -5.30 0.19
CA LEU A 105 -20.58 -4.90 0.87
C LEU A 105 -21.78 -5.70 0.33
N PHE A 106 -21.90 -5.79 -0.99
CA PHE A 106 -23.02 -6.53 -1.59
C PHE A 106 -22.86 -8.05 -1.51
N ALA A 107 -21.63 -8.58 -1.53
CA ALA A 107 -21.39 -9.98 -1.24
C ALA A 107 -21.80 -10.33 0.18
N ALA A 108 -21.43 -9.52 1.17
CA ALA A 108 -21.88 -9.68 2.55
C ALA A 108 -23.39 -9.58 2.69
N ALA A 109 -24.02 -8.61 2.03
CA ALA A 109 -25.48 -8.43 2.04
C ALA A 109 -26.24 -9.65 1.48
N SER A 110 -25.62 -10.40 0.57
CA SER A 110 -26.19 -11.61 -0.04
C SER A 110 -26.02 -12.87 0.83
N ALA A 111 -25.30 -12.79 1.94
CA ALA A 111 -25.11 -13.91 2.86
C ALA A 111 -26.43 -14.31 3.52
N GLN A 112 -26.65 -15.63 3.62
CA GLN A 112 -27.84 -16.18 4.27
C GLN A 112 -27.67 -16.16 5.80
N GLU A 113 -28.66 -15.71 6.53
CA GLU A 113 -28.58 -15.47 7.99
C GLU A 113 -28.29 -16.71 8.85
N LYS A 114 -28.48 -17.92 8.33
CA LYS A 114 -28.35 -19.16 9.09
C LYS A 114 -27.12 -20.01 8.79
N THR A 115 -26.22 -19.52 7.93
CA THR A 115 -25.07 -20.33 7.42
C THR A 115 -23.72 -19.82 7.90
N GLY A 116 -23.70 -18.90 8.86
CA GLY A 116 -22.48 -18.29 9.38
C GLY A 116 -22.59 -16.78 9.55
N THR A 117 -21.53 -16.16 9.96
CA THR A 117 -21.44 -14.73 10.20
C THR A 117 -20.51 -14.09 9.18
N VAL A 118 -20.94 -13.02 8.52
CA VAL A 118 -20.08 -12.17 7.70
C VAL A 118 -19.88 -10.83 8.40
N ILE A 119 -18.62 -10.45 8.61
CA ILE A 119 -18.22 -9.18 9.19
C ILE A 119 -17.67 -8.34 8.03
N PHE A 120 -18.38 -7.27 7.69
CA PHE A 120 -17.95 -6.29 6.70
C PHE A 120 -17.20 -5.16 7.40
N VAL A 121 -16.03 -4.81 6.89
CA VAL A 121 -15.19 -3.73 7.44
C VAL A 121 -14.70 -2.82 6.32
N GLY A 122 -14.96 -1.51 6.47
CA GLY A 122 -14.29 -0.47 5.71
C GLY A 122 -13.22 0.18 6.58
N THR A 123 -11.95 -0.01 6.25
CA THR A 123 -10.82 0.54 7.03
C THR A 123 -10.44 1.94 6.57
N VAL A 124 -9.84 2.71 7.48
CA VAL A 124 -9.29 4.04 7.23
C VAL A 124 -7.77 3.98 7.05
N ASP A 125 -7.21 5.01 6.36
CA ASP A 125 -5.77 5.32 6.32
C ASP A 125 -4.88 4.14 5.83
N GLU A 126 -5.38 3.34 4.87
CA GLU A 126 -4.60 2.24 4.27
C GLU A 126 -3.47 2.79 3.42
N GLU A 127 -3.75 3.77 2.58
CA GLU A 127 -2.80 4.46 1.68
C GLU A 127 -1.78 5.35 2.43
N GLY A 128 -1.92 5.46 3.76
CA GLY A 128 -1.04 6.24 4.63
C GLY A 128 -0.28 5.36 5.63
N ASN A 129 -0.71 5.41 6.88
CA ASN A 129 -0.05 4.73 8.01
C ASN A 129 -0.69 3.38 8.37
N ALA A 130 -1.70 2.93 7.63
CA ALA A 130 -2.48 1.73 7.90
C ALA A 130 -3.10 1.71 9.32
N THR A 131 -3.57 2.86 9.79
CA THR A 131 -4.09 3.05 11.14
C THR A 131 -5.32 2.16 11.39
N GLY A 132 -6.21 2.06 10.39
CA GLY A 132 -7.43 1.26 10.47
C GLY A 132 -7.16 -0.22 10.67
N ILE A 133 -6.31 -0.81 9.83
CA ILE A 133 -5.99 -2.25 9.93
C ILE A 133 -5.17 -2.55 11.19
N LYS A 134 -4.31 -1.64 11.63
CA LYS A 134 -3.57 -1.80 12.89
C LYS A 134 -4.51 -1.82 14.10
N SER A 135 -5.55 -1.00 14.12
CA SER A 135 -6.60 -1.03 15.15
C SER A 135 -7.34 -2.37 15.10
N LEU A 136 -7.84 -2.76 13.94
CA LEU A 136 -8.60 -3.99 13.75
C LEU A 136 -7.80 -5.24 14.19
N THR A 137 -6.51 -5.31 13.89
CA THR A 137 -5.66 -6.46 14.23
C THR A 137 -5.20 -6.48 15.68
N LYS A 138 -5.24 -5.34 16.39
CA LYS A 138 -4.90 -5.26 17.81
C LYS A 138 -5.84 -6.13 18.65
N ASP A 139 -7.11 -6.12 18.34
CA ASP A 139 -8.14 -6.86 19.08
C ASP A 139 -8.32 -8.30 18.58
N LYS A 140 -7.54 -8.70 17.55
CA LYS A 140 -7.54 -10.05 16.96
C LYS A 140 -8.97 -10.57 16.71
N PRO A 141 -9.66 -10.08 15.69
CA PRO A 141 -11.05 -10.47 15.43
C PRO A 141 -11.17 -12.00 15.36
N ASP A 142 -12.16 -12.53 16.07
CA ASP A 142 -12.45 -13.96 16.10
C ASP A 142 -13.14 -14.37 14.78
N VAL A 143 -12.32 -14.69 13.78
CA VAL A 143 -12.76 -15.09 12.44
C VAL A 143 -11.97 -16.28 11.93
N GLU A 144 -12.64 -17.20 11.23
CA GLU A 144 -12.00 -18.36 10.61
C GLU A 144 -11.38 -18.03 9.24
N TYR A 145 -11.94 -17.05 8.54
CA TYR A 145 -11.50 -16.64 7.22
C TYR A 145 -11.50 -15.12 7.08
N ALA A 146 -10.56 -14.60 6.29
CA ALA A 146 -10.50 -13.19 5.94
C ALA A 146 -10.25 -13.01 4.44
N ILE A 147 -10.99 -12.09 3.81
CA ILE A 147 -10.84 -11.70 2.42
C ILE A 147 -10.62 -10.19 2.39
N PHE A 148 -9.52 -9.77 1.76
CA PHE A 148 -9.18 -8.36 1.59
C PHE A 148 -9.47 -7.93 0.15
N GLY A 149 -10.22 -6.85 0.02
CA GLY A 149 -10.66 -6.33 -1.27
C GLY A 149 -9.66 -5.35 -1.85
N GLU A 150 -8.76 -5.87 -2.68
CA GLU A 150 -7.72 -5.13 -3.39
C GLU A 150 -7.84 -5.35 -4.91
N PRO A 151 -7.24 -4.46 -5.74
CA PRO A 151 -7.24 -4.63 -7.19
C PRO A 151 -6.48 -5.89 -7.63
N SER A 152 -7.16 -7.01 -7.79
CA SER A 152 -6.55 -8.30 -8.16
C SER A 152 -7.13 -8.90 -9.45
N GLY A 153 -8.11 -8.22 -10.06
CA GLY A 153 -8.89 -8.74 -11.19
C GLY A 153 -10.09 -9.58 -10.75
N THR A 154 -11.02 -9.84 -11.67
CA THR A 154 -12.30 -10.50 -11.38
C THR A 154 -12.23 -12.02 -11.35
N ASN A 155 -11.18 -12.61 -11.94
CA ASN A 155 -11.02 -14.07 -12.12
C ASN A 155 -9.79 -14.61 -11.40
N GLN A 156 -9.23 -13.87 -10.45
CA GLN A 156 -8.02 -14.24 -9.75
C GLN A 156 -8.16 -13.99 -8.24
N ILE A 157 -7.47 -14.79 -7.47
CA ILE A 157 -7.32 -14.59 -6.03
C ILE A 157 -5.84 -14.34 -5.76
N THR A 158 -5.51 -13.18 -5.18
CA THR A 158 -4.17 -12.88 -4.73
C THR A 158 -3.90 -13.63 -3.43
N ILE A 159 -2.88 -14.48 -3.41
CA ILE A 159 -2.54 -15.31 -2.25
C ILE A 159 -1.31 -14.80 -1.49
N GLY A 160 -0.76 -13.66 -1.88
CA GLY A 160 0.37 -13.05 -1.22
C GLY A 160 0.82 -11.76 -1.89
N TYR A 161 1.46 -10.91 -1.10
CA TYR A 161 2.05 -9.65 -1.54
C TYR A 161 3.55 -9.67 -1.29
N LYS A 162 4.27 -8.82 -2.04
CA LYS A 162 5.68 -8.56 -1.73
C LYS A 162 5.79 -7.75 -0.44
N GLY A 163 6.73 -8.14 0.42
CA GLY A 163 7.16 -7.29 1.53
C GLY A 163 7.83 -6.02 1.01
N ARG A 164 7.98 -5.02 1.88
CA ARG A 164 8.59 -3.72 1.56
C ARG A 164 9.57 -3.30 2.64
N ILE A 165 10.75 -2.83 2.21
CA ILE A 165 11.69 -2.07 3.04
C ILE A 165 11.97 -0.76 2.31
N ALA A 166 11.87 0.37 3.02
CA ALA A 166 12.34 1.66 2.54
C ALA A 166 13.66 1.99 3.23
N ILE A 167 14.69 2.34 2.45
CA ILE A 167 16.00 2.75 2.97
C ILE A 167 16.22 4.21 2.63
N ASN A 168 16.60 4.98 3.64
CA ASN A 168 17.09 6.33 3.47
C ASN A 168 18.62 6.31 3.58
N LEU A 169 19.29 6.66 2.48
CA LEU A 169 20.74 6.78 2.38
C LEU A 169 21.09 8.26 2.42
N LYS A 170 21.85 8.66 3.44
CA LYS A 170 22.38 10.02 3.57
C LYS A 170 23.90 10.02 3.40
N ILE A 171 24.38 10.71 2.38
CA ILE A 171 25.80 10.88 2.08
C ILE A 171 26.21 12.30 2.42
N ASN A 172 27.24 12.42 3.26
CA ASN A 172 27.88 13.68 3.60
C ASN A 172 29.37 13.60 3.28
N VAL A 173 29.91 14.61 2.59
CA VAL A 173 31.34 14.77 2.33
C VAL A 173 31.87 16.06 2.96
N GLU A 174 33.15 16.04 3.36
CA GLU A 174 33.74 17.12 4.16
C GLU A 174 33.81 18.46 3.41
N ASN A 175 34.15 18.41 2.13
CA ASN A 175 34.47 19.59 1.33
C ASN A 175 33.70 19.63 0.02
N SER A 176 33.54 20.82 -0.53
CA SER A 176 33.07 21.07 -1.89
C SER A 176 34.23 21.55 -2.77
N ALA A 177 34.17 21.34 -4.06
CA ALA A 177 35.08 21.85 -5.05
C ALA A 177 34.32 22.55 -6.18
N HIS A 178 34.99 23.49 -6.86
CA HIS A 178 34.45 24.05 -8.08
C HIS A 178 34.39 22.98 -9.18
N ALA A 179 33.37 23.01 -10.02
CA ALA A 179 33.11 21.99 -11.04
C ALA A 179 34.25 21.88 -12.09
N SER A 180 35.10 22.91 -12.22
CA SER A 180 36.31 22.87 -13.06
C SER A 180 37.51 22.14 -12.41
N ALA A 181 37.43 21.83 -11.09
CA ALA A 181 38.49 21.13 -10.36
C ALA A 181 37.83 20.03 -9.46
N PRO A 182 37.08 19.08 -10.03
CA PRO A 182 36.28 18.13 -9.27
C PRO A 182 37.10 17.13 -8.44
N TRP A 183 38.41 16.98 -8.76
CA TRP A 183 39.34 16.11 -8.02
C TRP A 183 39.72 16.63 -6.63
N LEU A 184 39.38 17.89 -6.30
CA LEU A 184 39.69 18.48 -4.99
C LEU A 184 38.68 18.09 -3.87
N ALA A 185 37.53 17.57 -4.24
CA ALA A 185 36.53 17.11 -3.26
C ALA A 185 35.65 16.00 -3.84
N LYS A 186 35.15 15.13 -2.98
CA LYS A 186 34.14 14.16 -3.36
C LYS A 186 32.79 14.85 -3.67
N ASN A 187 31.99 14.22 -4.52
CA ASN A 187 30.68 14.68 -4.90
C ASN A 187 29.64 13.76 -4.25
N ALA A 188 28.85 14.28 -3.31
CA ALA A 188 27.88 13.47 -2.55
C ALA A 188 26.80 12.80 -3.42
N ILE A 189 26.40 13.43 -4.54
CA ILE A 189 25.46 12.79 -5.51
C ILE A 189 26.14 11.62 -6.20
N HIS A 190 27.40 11.77 -6.61
CA HIS A 190 28.15 10.69 -7.23
C HIS A 190 28.34 9.51 -6.27
N GLU A 191 28.77 9.78 -5.03
CA GLU A 191 28.92 8.77 -4.00
C GLU A 191 27.59 8.05 -3.71
N SER A 192 26.48 8.81 -3.61
CA SER A 192 25.15 8.23 -3.43
C SER A 192 24.76 7.28 -4.57
N SER A 193 25.06 7.68 -5.81
CA SER A 193 24.80 6.84 -6.99
C SER A 193 25.59 5.53 -6.96
N LEU A 194 26.85 5.57 -6.51
CA LEU A 194 27.67 4.36 -6.35
C LEU A 194 27.08 3.41 -5.30
N PHE A 195 26.71 3.94 -4.13
CA PHE A 195 26.06 3.15 -3.08
C PHE A 195 24.75 2.54 -3.54
N VAL A 196 23.88 3.32 -4.18
CA VAL A 196 22.60 2.85 -4.72
C VAL A 196 22.80 1.70 -5.71
N ASN A 197 23.72 1.86 -6.66
CA ASN A 197 23.99 0.84 -7.68
C ASN A 197 24.54 -0.44 -7.06
N GLU A 198 25.43 -0.35 -6.09
CA GLU A 198 26.00 -1.53 -5.44
C GLU A 198 24.95 -2.26 -4.60
N ILE A 199 24.14 -1.55 -3.81
CA ILE A 199 23.02 -2.16 -3.06
C ILE A 199 22.08 -2.86 -4.03
N LYS A 200 21.72 -2.22 -5.13
CA LYS A 200 20.87 -2.80 -6.16
C LYS A 200 21.49 -4.07 -6.75
N ASN A 201 22.76 -4.04 -7.12
CA ASN A 201 23.47 -5.21 -7.67
C ASN A 201 23.48 -6.38 -6.69
N VAL A 202 23.79 -6.13 -5.42
CA VAL A 202 23.81 -7.18 -4.37
C VAL A 202 22.41 -7.80 -4.16
N LEU A 203 21.38 -7.00 -4.23
CA LEU A 203 20.00 -7.48 -3.99
C LEU A 203 19.41 -8.17 -5.22
N GLU A 204 19.71 -7.71 -6.43
CA GLU A 204 19.10 -8.19 -7.66
C GLU A 204 19.93 -9.26 -8.39
N SER A 205 21.16 -9.53 -7.99
CA SER A 205 22.01 -10.56 -8.61
C SER A 205 21.42 -11.97 -8.47
N GLY A 206 21.67 -12.81 -9.48
CA GLY A 206 21.28 -14.22 -9.48
C GLY A 206 19.77 -14.47 -9.64
N GLN A 207 19.06 -13.51 -10.24
CA GLN A 207 17.60 -13.59 -10.42
C GLN A 207 17.14 -13.64 -11.88
N GLU A 208 18.06 -13.81 -12.82
CA GLU A 208 17.83 -13.73 -14.27
C GLU A 208 16.75 -14.69 -14.76
N ASN A 209 16.62 -15.84 -14.10
CA ASN A 209 15.63 -16.87 -14.44
C ASN A 209 14.32 -16.80 -13.65
N LYS A 210 14.15 -15.78 -12.79
CA LYS A 210 12.91 -15.62 -12.02
C LYS A 210 11.85 -14.82 -12.78
N LYS A 211 10.59 -15.19 -12.57
CA LYS A 211 9.46 -14.35 -13.03
C LYS A 211 9.52 -12.98 -12.33
N LYS A 212 9.25 -11.89 -13.06
CA LYS A 212 9.31 -10.49 -12.53
C LYS A 212 8.60 -10.31 -11.20
N GLY A 213 7.42 -10.93 -11.00
CA GLY A 213 6.69 -10.90 -9.75
C GLY A 213 7.40 -11.57 -8.56
N MET A 214 8.34 -12.48 -8.81
CA MET A 214 9.10 -13.25 -7.81
C MET A 214 10.53 -12.71 -7.60
N MET A 215 10.85 -11.57 -8.17
CA MET A 215 12.17 -10.95 -8.01
C MET A 215 12.18 -10.01 -6.81
N LEU A 216 13.29 -10.05 -6.05
CA LEU A 216 13.66 -8.99 -5.13
C LEU A 216 14.12 -7.80 -5.97
N THR A 217 13.57 -6.62 -5.72
CA THR A 217 13.88 -5.41 -6.51
C THR A 217 14.20 -4.25 -5.60
N ALA A 218 15.17 -3.42 -6.00
CA ALA A 218 15.53 -2.19 -5.33
C ALA A 218 15.41 -1.03 -6.31
N THR A 219 14.55 -0.07 -6.02
CA THR A 219 14.28 1.08 -6.89
C THR A 219 14.64 2.36 -6.16
N LEU A 220 15.49 3.19 -6.77
CA LEU A 220 15.73 4.56 -6.31
C LEU A 220 14.47 5.39 -6.63
N THR A 221 13.76 5.83 -5.59
CA THR A 221 12.50 6.57 -5.74
C THR A 221 12.64 8.06 -5.48
N GLU A 222 13.63 8.46 -4.69
CA GLU A 222 13.95 9.85 -4.43
C GLU A 222 15.47 10.06 -4.40
N ILE A 223 15.94 11.20 -4.92
CA ILE A 223 17.29 11.70 -4.77
C ILE A 223 17.25 13.21 -4.66
N LYS A 224 17.90 13.77 -3.63
CA LYS A 224 17.97 15.21 -3.38
C LYS A 224 19.39 15.59 -3.03
N GLY A 225 19.96 16.54 -3.77
CA GLY A 225 21.31 17.04 -3.52
C GLY A 225 21.69 18.16 -4.46
N GLY A 226 22.73 18.91 -4.08
CA GLY A 226 23.23 20.04 -4.87
C GLY A 226 22.47 21.34 -4.66
N LEU A 227 23.23 22.44 -4.54
CA LEU A 227 22.70 23.80 -4.35
C LEU A 227 23.10 24.72 -5.51
N SER A 228 24.10 24.37 -6.30
CA SER A 228 24.66 25.20 -7.37
C SER A 228 25.15 24.34 -8.52
N HIS A 229 25.06 24.85 -9.74
CA HIS A 229 25.50 24.17 -10.97
C HIS A 229 27.03 24.02 -11.12
N ASN A 230 27.80 24.80 -10.40
CA ASN A 230 29.25 24.87 -10.55
C ASN A 230 30.05 24.46 -9.31
N VAL A 231 29.39 23.81 -8.33
CA VAL A 231 30.00 23.34 -7.08
C VAL A 231 29.59 21.89 -6.81
N THR A 232 30.55 21.03 -6.45
CA THR A 232 30.26 19.66 -6.05
C THR A 232 29.42 19.66 -4.76
N PRO A 233 28.28 18.92 -4.72
CA PRO A 233 27.42 18.86 -3.55
C PRO A 233 28.10 18.15 -2.38
N ARG A 234 27.89 18.70 -1.17
CA ARG A 234 28.35 18.10 0.08
C ARG A 234 27.40 17.09 0.67
N GLU A 235 26.13 17.18 0.30
CA GLU A 235 25.07 16.34 0.86
C GLU A 235 24.22 15.77 -0.27
N CYS A 236 23.79 14.52 -0.08
CA CYS A 236 22.81 13.86 -0.92
C CYS A 236 21.96 12.91 -0.07
N ASP A 237 20.66 13.09 -0.12
CA ASP A 237 19.66 12.19 0.46
C ASP A 237 19.02 11.38 -0.65
N SER A 238 18.94 10.06 -0.46
CA SER A 238 18.34 9.14 -1.44
C SER A 238 17.44 8.14 -0.75
N THR A 239 16.31 7.79 -1.38
CA THR A 239 15.38 6.77 -0.88
C THR A 239 15.30 5.62 -1.86
N LEU A 240 15.55 4.40 -1.36
CA LEU A 240 15.34 3.16 -2.11
C LEU A 240 14.10 2.44 -1.58
N ASP A 241 13.17 2.10 -2.46
CA ASP A 241 12.06 1.20 -2.20
C ASP A 241 12.46 -0.23 -2.62
N ILE A 242 12.46 -1.15 -1.66
CA ILE A 242 12.85 -2.53 -1.86
C ILE A 242 11.61 -3.40 -1.72
N ARG A 243 11.31 -4.20 -2.78
CA ARG A 243 10.18 -5.13 -2.80
C ARG A 243 10.66 -6.55 -2.66
N ILE A 244 10.18 -7.24 -1.61
CA ILE A 244 10.64 -8.53 -1.16
C ILE A 244 9.62 -9.60 -1.52
N PRO A 245 9.95 -10.58 -2.40
CA PRO A 245 9.01 -11.63 -2.77
C PRO A 245 8.75 -12.59 -1.62
N VAL A 246 7.64 -13.32 -1.71
CA VAL A 246 7.29 -14.39 -0.76
C VAL A 246 8.43 -15.41 -0.67
N GLY A 247 8.73 -15.87 0.55
CA GLY A 247 9.80 -16.83 0.83
C GLY A 247 11.16 -16.21 1.17
N ILE A 248 11.28 -14.88 1.11
CA ILE A 248 12.47 -14.14 1.58
C ILE A 248 12.09 -13.33 2.81
N SER A 249 12.87 -13.43 3.90
CA SER A 249 12.60 -12.63 5.10
C SER A 249 13.18 -11.23 4.99
N CYS A 250 12.49 -10.23 5.57
CA CYS A 250 13.01 -8.87 5.67
C CYS A 250 14.39 -8.85 6.33
N LYS A 251 14.56 -9.61 7.40
CA LYS A 251 15.83 -9.71 8.13
C LYS A 251 17.00 -10.14 7.23
N SER A 252 16.80 -11.14 6.36
CA SER A 252 17.86 -11.58 5.44
C SER A 252 18.23 -10.51 4.40
N VAL A 253 17.26 -9.67 4.02
CA VAL A 253 17.51 -8.53 3.11
C VAL A 253 18.28 -7.44 3.83
N GLU A 254 17.89 -7.09 5.07
CA GLU A 254 18.61 -6.12 5.90
C GLU A 254 20.05 -6.52 6.16
N GLU A 255 20.31 -7.80 6.43
CA GLU A 255 21.68 -8.33 6.60
C GLU A 255 22.52 -8.18 5.32
N LYS A 256 21.94 -8.47 4.14
CA LYS A 256 22.63 -8.27 2.85
C LYS A 256 22.96 -6.81 2.60
N ILE A 257 22.03 -5.89 2.89
CA ILE A 257 22.22 -4.46 2.74
C ILE A 257 23.33 -3.97 3.67
N SER A 258 23.28 -4.35 4.94
CA SER A 258 24.27 -3.99 5.94
C SER A 258 25.67 -4.43 5.53
N LYS A 259 25.80 -5.66 5.00
CA LYS A 259 27.05 -6.20 4.49
C LYS A 259 27.55 -5.39 3.28
N ALA A 260 26.68 -5.11 2.30
CA ALA A 260 27.02 -4.31 1.13
C ALA A 260 27.54 -2.91 1.53
N VAL A 261 26.84 -2.23 2.42
CA VAL A 261 27.25 -0.91 2.93
C VAL A 261 28.62 -0.97 3.61
N GLN A 262 28.89 -1.99 4.42
CA GLN A 262 30.19 -2.17 5.07
C GLN A 262 31.31 -2.42 4.06
N GLU A 263 31.08 -3.22 3.02
CA GLU A 263 32.08 -3.50 1.98
C GLU A 263 32.42 -2.27 1.16
N ILE A 264 31.42 -1.46 0.78
CA ILE A 264 31.61 -0.20 0.07
C ILE A 264 32.45 0.77 0.94
N SER A 265 32.04 0.91 2.21
CA SER A 265 32.72 1.82 3.14
C SER A 265 34.19 1.42 3.36
N LYS A 266 34.52 0.13 3.39
CA LYS A 266 35.91 -0.36 3.47
C LYS A 266 36.70 -0.04 2.22
N LYS A 267 36.16 -0.27 1.01
CA LYS A 267 36.82 0.06 -0.26
C LYS A 267 37.16 1.54 -0.33
N GLN A 268 36.22 2.41 0.04
CA GLN A 268 36.43 3.85 0.05
C GLN A 268 37.47 4.35 1.08
N GLN A 269 37.69 3.61 2.18
CA GLN A 269 38.76 3.93 3.15
C GLN A 269 40.15 3.49 2.65
N VAL A 270 40.23 2.44 1.86
CA VAL A 270 41.48 1.96 1.26
C VAL A 270 41.99 2.96 0.19
N ASP A 271 41.07 3.44 -0.66
CA ASP A 271 41.39 4.46 -1.71
C ASP A 271 41.84 5.81 -1.11
N ARG A 272 41.59 6.08 0.17
CA ARG A 272 42.07 7.27 0.89
C ARG A 272 43.53 7.12 1.36
N LYS A 273 44.12 5.91 1.35
CA LYS A 273 45.46 5.62 1.86
C LYS A 273 46.50 5.34 0.74
N SER A 274 46.06 5.26 -0.50
CA SER A 274 46.85 5.13 -1.73
C SER A 274 46.93 6.47 -2.45
#